data_1fa72c4d9e6f08345c812c850fc9dfcd
#
_entry.id   1fa72c4d9e6f08345c812c850fc9dfcd
#
_cell.length_a   1.000
_cell.length_b   1.000
_cell.length_c   1.000
_cell.angle_alpha   90.00
_cell.angle_beta   90.00
_cell.angle_gamma   90.00
#
_symmetry.space_group_name_H-M   'P 1'
#
loop_
_entity.id
_entity.type
_entity.pdbx_description
1 polymer ?
#
loop_
_entity_poly.entity_id
_entity_poly.type
_entity_poly.pdbx_seq_one_letter_code
_entity_poly.pdbx_strand_id
1 'polypeptide(L)'
;VSTAIVLVAMDEEAVPFLAAATSASEPRAVGNALQWELELDSRAVLLVRTGIGLVNASGGLTAAILREAGERPLVVSAGTAGGLGADVRVGEVVIGAEHVQTDADARAFGYALGQVPGMPARYSGDDAALAAELDLPEGPPVRRGLIVSSDVFVSSAHVDRVRSDFPGALATDMESVALAQTAHVHGLPFVSVRGISDLCAPGEFEAHVDDAADRSVAVVRALLRGLGDRN
;
A
#
# COMPACT_ATOMS: atom_id res chain seq x y z
N VAL A 1 -8.91 -17.39 10.72
CA VAL A 1 -9.08 -15.93 10.77
C VAL A 1 -7.75 -15.29 10.48
N SER A 2 -7.73 -14.32 9.56
CA SER A 2 -6.50 -13.68 9.12
C SER A 2 -6.06 -12.59 10.12
N THR A 3 -4.76 -12.56 10.45
CA THR A 3 -4.17 -11.50 11.28
C THR A 3 -3.93 -10.22 10.48
N ALA A 4 -3.79 -10.35 9.15
CA ALA A 4 -3.66 -9.24 8.22
C ALA A 4 -4.37 -9.54 6.90
N ILE A 5 -4.85 -8.47 6.25
CA ILE A 5 -5.26 -8.46 4.85
C ILE A 5 -4.20 -7.67 4.09
N VAL A 6 -3.45 -8.34 3.23
CA VAL A 6 -2.43 -7.73 2.37
C VAL A 6 -3.02 -7.55 0.98
N LEU A 7 -3.00 -6.32 0.48
CA LEU A 7 -3.53 -6.00 -0.84
C LEU A 7 -2.40 -5.54 -1.76
N VAL A 8 -2.41 -6.10 -2.96
CA VAL A 8 -1.50 -5.78 -4.06
C VAL A 8 -2.31 -5.49 -5.33
N ALA A 9 -1.77 -4.74 -6.26
CA ALA A 9 -2.48 -4.38 -7.48
C ALA A 9 -2.27 -5.38 -8.62
N MET A 10 -1.07 -5.93 -8.75
CA MET A 10 -0.59 -6.67 -9.91
C MET A 10 -0.14 -8.09 -9.55
N ASP A 11 0.00 -8.93 -10.59
CA ASP A 11 0.50 -10.29 -10.42
C ASP A 11 1.98 -10.29 -10.01
N GLU A 12 2.79 -9.36 -10.53
CA GLU A 12 4.19 -9.15 -10.18
C GLU A 12 4.38 -8.84 -8.69
N GLU A 13 3.41 -8.18 -8.08
CA GLU A 13 3.41 -7.87 -6.64
C GLU A 13 2.87 -9.03 -5.79
N ALA A 14 1.99 -9.87 -6.34
CA ALA A 14 1.44 -11.03 -5.64
C ALA A 14 2.42 -12.22 -5.60
N VAL A 15 3.14 -12.45 -6.69
CA VAL A 15 4.06 -13.60 -6.84
C VAL A 15 5.08 -13.71 -5.71
N PRO A 16 5.77 -12.64 -5.25
CA PRO A 16 6.71 -12.74 -4.15
C PRO A 16 6.07 -13.14 -2.81
N PHE A 17 4.83 -12.72 -2.54
CA PHE A 17 4.09 -13.18 -1.34
C PHE A 17 3.77 -14.67 -1.42
N LEU A 18 3.29 -15.13 -2.58
CA LEU A 18 3.00 -16.56 -2.81
C LEU A 18 4.25 -17.41 -2.70
N ALA A 19 5.38 -16.94 -3.20
CA ALA A 19 6.67 -17.62 -3.10
C ALA A 19 7.23 -17.67 -1.67
N ALA A 20 6.95 -16.64 -0.85
CA ALA A 20 7.41 -16.57 0.54
C ALA A 20 6.52 -17.31 1.53
N ALA A 21 5.30 -17.70 1.14
CA ALA A 21 4.35 -18.39 2.00
C ALA A 21 4.75 -19.87 2.21
N THR A 22 4.57 -20.39 3.43
CA THR A 22 4.74 -21.81 3.74
C THR A 22 3.58 -22.65 3.22
N SER A 23 2.40 -22.04 3.11
CA SER A 23 1.23 -22.62 2.44
C SER A 23 0.39 -21.53 1.79
N ALA A 24 -0.28 -21.88 0.69
CA ALA A 24 -1.21 -21.02 -0.03
C ALA A 24 -2.41 -21.83 -0.50
N SER A 25 -3.62 -21.28 -0.38
CA SER A 25 -4.83 -21.87 -0.97
C SER A 25 -4.84 -21.69 -2.49
N GLU A 26 -5.74 -22.40 -3.17
CA GLU A 26 -6.13 -22.03 -4.53
C GLU A 26 -6.74 -20.62 -4.53
N PRO A 27 -6.54 -19.83 -5.60
CA PRO A 27 -7.11 -18.50 -5.71
C PRO A 27 -8.64 -18.53 -5.81
N ARG A 28 -9.28 -17.65 -5.05
CA ARG A 28 -10.72 -17.41 -5.14
C ARG A 28 -10.99 -16.09 -5.83
N ALA A 29 -11.68 -16.11 -6.95
CA ALA A 29 -12.12 -14.91 -7.64
C ALA A 29 -13.33 -14.27 -6.91
N VAL A 30 -13.25 -12.95 -6.68
CA VAL A 30 -14.34 -12.14 -6.13
C VAL A 30 -14.39 -10.82 -6.92
N GLY A 31 -15.34 -10.71 -7.84
CA GLY A 31 -15.33 -9.62 -8.81
C GLY A 31 -14.06 -9.67 -9.67
N ASN A 32 -13.32 -8.56 -9.71
CA ASN A 32 -12.03 -8.47 -10.40
C ASN A 32 -10.83 -8.90 -9.53
N ALA A 33 -11.06 -9.14 -8.23
CA ALA A 33 -9.99 -9.50 -7.32
C ALA A 33 -9.78 -11.02 -7.26
N LEU A 34 -8.53 -11.42 -7.00
CA LEU A 34 -8.15 -12.77 -6.61
C LEU A 34 -7.71 -12.78 -5.14
N GLN A 35 -8.16 -13.75 -4.38
CA GLN A 35 -7.87 -13.89 -2.95
C GLN A 35 -7.23 -15.24 -2.66
N TRP A 36 -6.16 -15.25 -1.85
CA TRP A 36 -5.48 -16.44 -1.33
C TRP A 36 -5.38 -16.39 0.17
N GLU A 37 -5.66 -17.50 0.85
CA GLU A 37 -5.28 -17.69 2.25
C GLU A 37 -3.84 -18.17 2.29
N LEU A 38 -2.97 -17.43 2.98
CA LEU A 38 -1.56 -17.75 3.10
C LEU A 38 -1.19 -18.01 4.55
N GLU A 39 -0.21 -18.88 4.75
CA GLU A 39 0.60 -18.89 5.96
C GLU A 39 1.94 -18.21 5.66
N LEU A 40 2.18 -17.04 6.25
CA LEU A 40 3.36 -16.23 6.06
C LEU A 40 4.04 -15.98 7.41
N ASP A 41 5.25 -16.52 7.61
CA ASP A 41 5.97 -16.47 8.88
C ASP A 41 5.11 -16.93 10.08
N SER A 42 4.40 -18.06 9.93
CA SER A 42 3.46 -18.65 10.91
C SER A 42 2.23 -17.78 11.22
N ARG A 43 1.88 -16.84 10.35
CA ARG A 43 0.69 -15.99 10.46
C ARG A 43 -0.28 -16.28 9.34
N ALA A 44 -1.57 -16.33 9.68
CA ALA A 44 -2.63 -16.39 8.70
C ALA A 44 -2.80 -15.01 8.04
N VAL A 45 -2.64 -14.94 6.73
CA VAL A 45 -2.74 -13.72 5.93
C VAL A 45 -3.72 -13.96 4.78
N LEU A 46 -4.64 -13.03 4.57
CA LEU A 46 -5.44 -12.95 3.35
C LEU A 46 -4.72 -12.06 2.35
N LEU A 47 -4.15 -12.64 1.30
CA LEU A 47 -3.58 -11.90 0.17
C LEU A 47 -4.69 -11.61 -0.84
N VAL A 48 -4.77 -10.36 -1.31
CA VAL A 48 -5.78 -9.91 -2.29
C VAL A 48 -5.08 -9.17 -3.42
N ARG A 49 -5.12 -9.72 -4.63
CA ARG A 49 -4.75 -8.99 -5.83
C ARG A 49 -5.98 -8.29 -6.38
N THR A 50 -5.99 -6.96 -6.32
CA THR A 50 -7.18 -6.14 -6.58
C THR A 50 -7.35 -5.75 -8.06
N GLY A 51 -6.26 -5.65 -8.81
CA GLY A 51 -6.14 -4.83 -10.01
C GLY A 51 -5.74 -3.40 -9.67
N ILE A 52 -5.18 -2.69 -10.66
CA ILE A 52 -4.69 -1.31 -10.52
C ILE A 52 -5.85 -0.33 -10.37
N GLY A 53 -5.65 0.70 -9.53
CA GLY A 53 -6.52 1.86 -9.42
C GLY A 53 -7.42 1.87 -8.18
N LEU A 54 -7.90 3.09 -7.86
CA LEU A 54 -8.59 3.38 -6.60
C LEU A 54 -9.87 2.57 -6.42
N VAL A 55 -10.67 2.40 -7.48
CA VAL A 55 -11.94 1.66 -7.43
C VAL A 55 -11.70 0.17 -7.24
N ASN A 56 -10.74 -0.42 -7.95
CA ASN A 56 -10.38 -1.82 -7.83
C ASN A 56 -9.87 -2.12 -6.41
N ALA A 57 -9.00 -1.26 -5.89
CA ALA A 57 -8.44 -1.37 -4.55
C ALA A 57 -9.55 -1.34 -3.47
N SER A 58 -10.43 -0.34 -3.50
CA SER A 58 -11.55 -0.20 -2.57
C SER A 58 -12.51 -1.39 -2.64
N GLY A 59 -12.87 -1.81 -3.86
CA GLY A 59 -13.77 -2.96 -4.08
C GLY A 59 -13.18 -4.27 -3.55
N GLY A 60 -11.90 -4.52 -3.83
CA GLY A 60 -11.17 -5.69 -3.36
C GLY A 60 -11.07 -5.76 -1.83
N LEU A 61 -10.74 -4.63 -1.19
CA LEU A 61 -10.68 -4.55 0.28
C LEU A 61 -12.07 -4.73 0.90
N THR A 62 -13.11 -4.09 0.37
CA THR A 62 -14.47 -4.25 0.89
C THR A 62 -14.92 -5.71 0.84
N ALA A 63 -14.63 -6.41 -0.26
CA ALA A 63 -14.96 -7.84 -0.38
C ALA A 63 -14.17 -8.70 0.63
N ALA A 64 -12.91 -8.36 0.89
CA ALA A 64 -12.09 -9.04 1.89
C ALA A 64 -12.60 -8.81 3.32
N ILE A 65 -12.96 -7.57 3.67
CA ILE A 65 -13.53 -7.23 4.99
C ILE A 65 -14.84 -8.01 5.24
N LEU A 66 -15.72 -8.08 4.25
CA LEU A 66 -16.97 -8.83 4.38
C LEU A 66 -16.74 -10.33 4.55
N ARG A 67 -15.65 -10.86 4.00
CA ARG A 67 -15.25 -12.26 4.20
C ARG A 67 -14.72 -12.51 5.61
N GLU A 68 -13.91 -11.60 6.16
CA GLU A 68 -13.31 -11.67 7.50
C GLU A 68 -14.24 -11.07 8.59
N ALA A 69 -15.55 -11.13 8.38
CA ALA A 69 -16.55 -10.45 9.21
C ALA A 69 -16.37 -10.74 10.71
N GLY A 70 -16.31 -9.69 11.51
CA GLY A 70 -16.18 -9.75 12.97
C GLY A 70 -14.75 -9.62 13.49
N GLU A 71 -13.74 -9.62 12.62
CA GLU A 71 -12.34 -9.47 12.97
C GLU A 71 -11.82 -8.05 12.66
N ARG A 72 -10.68 -7.70 13.27
CA ARG A 72 -10.01 -6.42 13.04
C ARG A 72 -8.57 -6.65 12.52
N PRO A 73 -8.40 -7.26 11.34
CA PRO A 73 -7.08 -7.49 10.79
C PRO A 73 -6.39 -6.16 10.46
N LEU A 74 -5.05 -6.16 10.48
CA LEU A 74 -4.28 -5.07 9.90
C LEU A 74 -4.45 -5.08 8.38
N VAL A 75 -4.88 -3.97 7.81
CA VAL A 75 -4.91 -3.78 6.35
C VAL A 75 -3.55 -3.26 5.90
N VAL A 76 -2.90 -3.98 5.00
CA VAL A 76 -1.60 -3.62 4.43
C VAL A 76 -1.74 -3.40 2.93
N SER A 77 -1.50 -2.19 2.45
CA SER A 77 -1.31 -1.92 1.02
C SER A 77 0.15 -2.18 0.68
N ALA A 78 0.44 -3.23 -0.08
CA ALA A 78 1.79 -3.59 -0.47
C ALA A 78 1.99 -3.45 -1.98
N GLY A 79 3.23 -3.26 -2.42
CA GLY A 79 3.54 -3.18 -3.84
C GLY A 79 4.61 -2.16 -4.17
N THR A 80 4.51 -1.59 -5.36
CA THR A 80 5.49 -0.69 -5.94
C THR A 80 4.99 0.75 -5.95
N ALA A 81 5.89 1.72 -6.10
CA ALA A 81 5.56 3.15 -6.20
C ALA A 81 6.66 3.94 -6.91
N GLY A 82 6.26 5.05 -7.53
CA GLY A 82 7.19 6.06 -8.03
C GLY A 82 7.72 6.95 -6.90
N GLY A 83 9.00 7.23 -6.88
CA GLY A 83 9.66 8.13 -5.92
C GLY A 83 9.42 9.60 -6.24
N LEU A 84 8.93 10.37 -5.26
CA LEU A 84 8.67 11.81 -5.40
C LEU A 84 9.69 12.68 -4.66
N GLY A 85 10.12 12.24 -3.47
CA GLY A 85 11.06 13.00 -2.66
C GLY A 85 12.41 13.20 -3.38
N ALA A 86 13.00 14.39 -3.28
CA ALA A 86 14.24 14.72 -3.97
C ALA A 86 15.44 13.80 -3.60
N ASP A 87 15.40 13.24 -2.41
CA ASP A 87 16.41 12.34 -1.87
C ASP A 87 15.98 10.87 -1.82
N VAL A 88 14.78 10.53 -2.34
CA VAL A 88 14.32 9.15 -2.51
C VAL A 88 15.06 8.51 -3.68
N ARG A 89 15.38 7.23 -3.54
CA ARG A 89 16.11 6.44 -4.55
C ARG A 89 15.38 5.15 -4.91
N VAL A 90 15.52 4.72 -6.15
CA VAL A 90 15.16 3.35 -6.56
C VAL A 90 15.90 2.37 -5.65
N GLY A 91 15.19 1.35 -5.16
CA GLY A 91 15.72 0.40 -4.20
C GLY A 91 15.35 0.66 -2.75
N GLU A 92 14.87 1.86 -2.41
CA GLU A 92 14.31 2.13 -1.07
C GLU A 92 12.89 1.60 -0.94
N VAL A 93 12.41 1.47 0.30
CA VAL A 93 11.01 1.20 0.62
C VAL A 93 10.43 2.34 1.44
N VAL A 94 9.22 2.77 1.11
CA VAL A 94 8.48 3.78 1.88
C VAL A 94 7.32 3.11 2.61
N ILE A 95 7.27 3.29 3.92
CA ILE A 95 6.10 2.98 4.76
C ILE A 95 5.28 4.25 4.87
N GLY A 96 4.01 4.18 4.48
CA GLY A 96 3.10 5.31 4.50
C GLY A 96 2.67 5.70 5.91
N ALA A 97 3.22 6.81 6.41
CA ALA A 97 2.78 7.42 7.66
C ALA A 97 1.50 8.23 7.48
N GLU A 98 1.32 8.82 6.31
CA GLU A 98 0.12 9.56 5.89
C GLU A 98 -0.21 9.26 4.43
N HIS A 99 -1.50 9.38 4.06
CA HIS A 99 -2.01 9.12 2.73
C HIS A 99 -2.96 10.24 2.30
N VAL A 100 -2.82 10.70 1.05
CA VAL A 100 -3.64 11.78 0.44
C VAL A 100 -3.95 11.43 -1.01
N GLN A 101 -5.14 11.78 -1.46
CA GLN A 101 -5.56 11.64 -2.86
C GLN A 101 -5.16 12.88 -3.66
N THR A 102 -4.41 12.73 -4.77
CA THR A 102 -3.88 13.90 -5.50
C THR A 102 -4.89 14.56 -6.44
N ASP A 103 -5.91 13.83 -6.88
CA ASP A 103 -6.91 14.27 -7.86
C ASP A 103 -8.26 14.65 -7.22
N ALA A 104 -8.39 14.57 -5.89
CA ALA A 104 -9.56 15.09 -5.19
C ALA A 104 -9.41 16.60 -4.96
N ASP A 105 -10.26 17.41 -5.58
CA ASP A 105 -10.27 18.87 -5.41
C ASP A 105 -11.67 19.41 -5.16
N ALA A 106 -11.98 19.63 -3.90
CA ALA A 106 -13.22 20.24 -3.44
C ALA A 106 -12.98 21.58 -2.74
N ARG A 107 -11.85 22.28 -3.07
CA ARG A 107 -11.50 23.59 -2.49
C ARG A 107 -12.57 24.66 -2.71
N ALA A 108 -13.34 24.56 -3.79
CA ALA A 108 -14.48 25.44 -4.04
C ALA A 108 -15.55 25.40 -2.91
N PHE A 109 -15.53 24.32 -2.10
CA PHE A 109 -16.43 24.14 -0.96
C PHE A 109 -15.68 24.24 0.38
N GLY A 110 -14.44 24.74 0.39
CA GLY A 110 -13.65 24.96 1.60
C GLY A 110 -12.85 23.75 2.11
N TYR A 111 -12.80 22.65 1.36
CA TYR A 111 -11.97 21.49 1.69
C TYR A 111 -10.50 21.71 1.32
N ALA A 112 -9.61 20.96 1.93
CA ALA A 112 -8.21 20.94 1.52
C ALA A 112 -8.03 20.27 0.16
N LEU A 113 -6.95 20.59 -0.56
CA LEU A 113 -6.55 19.82 -1.74
C LEU A 113 -6.25 18.37 -1.31
N GLY A 114 -6.77 17.39 -2.04
CA GLY A 114 -6.66 15.97 -1.71
C GLY A 114 -7.73 15.45 -0.75
N GLN A 115 -8.61 16.32 -0.26
CA GLN A 115 -9.69 15.94 0.65
C GLN A 115 -10.98 15.63 -0.10
N VAL A 116 -11.47 14.40 0.07
CA VAL A 116 -12.83 14.03 -0.34
C VAL A 116 -13.83 14.64 0.65
N PRO A 117 -14.93 15.30 0.21
CA PRO A 117 -15.93 15.86 1.11
C PRO A 117 -16.46 14.86 2.14
N GLY A 118 -16.49 15.27 3.39
CA GLY A 118 -16.95 14.43 4.51
C GLY A 118 -15.90 13.42 5.02
N MET A 119 -14.72 13.37 4.41
CA MET A 119 -13.62 12.50 4.83
C MET A 119 -12.48 13.31 5.47
N PRO A 120 -11.57 12.68 6.22
CA PRO A 120 -10.34 13.33 6.69
C PRO A 120 -9.52 13.93 5.55
N ALA A 121 -8.78 15.00 5.82
CA ALA A 121 -7.88 15.60 4.84
C ALA A 121 -6.68 14.67 4.54
N ARG A 122 -6.31 13.83 5.51
CA ARG A 122 -5.25 12.80 5.41
C ARG A 122 -5.66 11.57 6.21
N TYR A 123 -5.18 10.40 5.80
CA TYR A 123 -5.33 9.14 6.52
C TYR A 123 -3.99 8.76 7.12
N SER A 124 -3.93 8.60 8.44
CA SER A 124 -2.72 8.16 9.15
C SER A 124 -2.52 6.66 9.03
N GLY A 125 -1.27 6.24 8.94
CA GLY A 125 -0.90 4.85 9.15
C GLY A 125 -1.13 4.43 10.61
N ASP A 126 -1.28 3.12 10.83
CA ASP A 126 -1.45 2.55 12.18
C ASP A 126 -0.22 2.80 13.04
N ASP A 127 -0.40 3.38 14.22
CA ASP A 127 0.70 3.79 15.12
C ASP A 127 1.61 2.61 15.51
N ALA A 128 1.04 1.42 15.76
CA ALA A 128 1.82 0.25 16.12
C ALA A 128 2.65 -0.27 14.93
N ALA A 129 2.07 -0.24 13.72
CA ALA A 129 2.79 -0.58 12.50
C ALA A 129 3.92 0.42 12.20
N LEU A 130 3.69 1.71 12.43
CA LEU A 130 4.71 2.74 12.24
C LEU A 130 5.83 2.67 13.28
N ALA A 131 5.53 2.23 14.51
CA ALA A 131 6.51 2.05 15.58
C ALA A 131 7.23 0.70 15.56
N ALA A 132 6.78 -0.25 14.71
CA ALA A 132 7.36 -1.59 14.67
C ALA A 132 8.86 -1.54 14.33
N GLU A 133 9.65 -2.30 15.10
CA GLU A 133 11.05 -2.56 14.77
C GLU A 133 11.12 -3.56 13.61
N LEU A 134 11.92 -3.21 12.60
CA LEU A 134 12.08 -4.03 11.41
C LEU A 134 13.41 -4.80 11.50
N ASP A 135 13.34 -6.10 11.74
CA ASP A 135 14.50 -6.97 11.66
C ASP A 135 14.83 -7.29 10.19
N LEU A 136 15.68 -6.43 9.61
CA LEU A 136 16.09 -6.47 8.20
C LEU A 136 17.61 -6.18 8.09
N PRO A 137 18.51 -7.06 8.57
CA PRO A 137 19.95 -6.76 8.66
C PRO A 137 20.61 -6.50 7.30
N GLU A 138 20.10 -7.09 6.22
CA GLU A 138 20.57 -6.90 4.83
C GLU A 138 19.41 -6.39 3.93
N GLY A 139 18.40 -5.76 4.55
CA GLY A 139 17.23 -5.29 3.83
C GLY A 139 17.43 -3.94 3.15
N PRO A 140 16.42 -3.51 2.35
CA PRO A 140 16.44 -2.20 1.72
C PRO A 140 16.38 -1.08 2.77
N PRO A 141 16.91 0.12 2.47
CA PRO A 141 16.67 1.30 3.28
C PRO A 141 15.15 1.59 3.37
N VAL A 142 14.65 1.85 4.58
CA VAL A 142 13.23 2.08 4.84
C VAL A 142 13.01 3.50 5.32
N ARG A 143 12.09 4.21 4.67
CA ARG A 143 11.62 5.53 5.09
C ARG A 143 10.17 5.46 5.56
N ARG A 144 9.77 6.44 6.39
CA ARG A 144 8.37 6.63 6.78
C ARG A 144 7.93 8.04 6.40
N GLY A 145 6.78 8.18 5.73
CA GLY A 145 6.31 9.50 5.33
C GLY A 145 5.04 9.48 4.49
N LEU A 146 4.78 10.61 3.84
CA LEU A 146 3.58 10.80 3.02
C LEU A 146 3.69 10.02 1.71
N ILE A 147 2.66 9.20 1.44
CA ILE A 147 2.39 8.60 0.14
C ILE A 147 1.14 9.25 -0.44
N VAL A 148 1.19 9.63 -1.69
CA VAL A 148 0.04 10.19 -2.41
C VAL A 148 -0.43 9.24 -3.50
N SER A 149 -1.75 9.21 -3.75
CA SER A 149 -2.33 8.28 -4.72
C SER A 149 -3.36 8.94 -5.63
N SER A 150 -3.50 8.41 -6.85
CA SER A 150 -4.58 8.75 -7.79
C SER A 150 -4.70 7.70 -8.88
N ASP A 151 -5.76 7.76 -9.70
CA ASP A 151 -5.86 6.93 -10.91
C ASP A 151 -4.97 7.45 -12.07
N VAL A 152 -4.16 8.48 -11.84
CA VAL A 152 -3.20 8.98 -12.81
C VAL A 152 -1.83 8.36 -12.56
N PHE A 153 -1.28 7.66 -13.54
CA PHE A 153 0.12 7.24 -13.52
C PHE A 153 1.02 8.48 -13.59
N VAL A 154 1.72 8.74 -12.48
CA VAL A 154 2.58 9.94 -12.36
C VAL A 154 3.88 9.70 -13.13
N SER A 155 3.99 10.32 -14.28
CA SER A 155 5.16 10.32 -15.13
C SER A 155 5.79 11.73 -15.17
N SER A 156 6.82 11.91 -15.98
CA SER A 156 7.49 13.21 -16.19
C SER A 156 6.54 14.37 -16.54
N ALA A 157 5.36 14.08 -17.13
CA ALA A 157 4.36 15.11 -17.43
C ALA A 157 3.59 15.62 -16.21
N HIS A 158 3.58 14.87 -15.11
CA HIS A 158 2.75 15.15 -13.93
C HIS A 158 3.56 15.38 -12.65
N VAL A 159 4.80 14.88 -12.59
CA VAL A 159 5.59 14.78 -11.37
C VAL A 159 5.87 16.13 -10.71
N ASP A 160 6.18 17.18 -11.51
CA ASP A 160 6.48 18.51 -10.98
C ASP A 160 5.25 19.14 -10.31
N ARG A 161 4.05 18.94 -10.89
CA ARG A 161 2.81 19.39 -10.30
C ARG A 161 2.53 18.66 -9.00
N VAL A 162 2.66 17.33 -8.96
CA VAL A 162 2.42 16.54 -7.75
C VAL A 162 3.39 16.95 -6.64
N ARG A 163 4.68 17.14 -6.95
CA ARG A 163 5.68 17.64 -5.98
C ARG A 163 5.35 19.03 -5.45
N SER A 164 4.83 19.91 -6.31
CA SER A 164 4.43 21.27 -5.92
C SER A 164 3.18 21.27 -5.04
N ASP A 165 2.18 20.47 -5.39
CA ASP A 165 0.89 20.43 -4.71
C ASP A 165 0.98 19.67 -3.37
N PHE A 166 1.89 18.69 -3.26
CA PHE A 166 2.09 17.85 -2.07
C PHE A 166 3.56 17.83 -1.61
N PRO A 167 4.07 18.97 -1.14
CA PRO A 167 5.45 19.06 -0.70
C PRO A 167 5.69 18.10 0.48
N GLY A 168 6.79 17.35 0.42
CA GLY A 168 7.14 16.33 1.42
C GLY A 168 6.58 14.93 1.12
N ALA A 169 5.82 14.73 0.03
CA ALA A 169 5.49 13.41 -0.45
C ALA A 169 6.76 12.63 -0.83
N LEU A 170 6.89 11.41 -0.31
CA LEU A 170 8.02 10.53 -0.59
C LEU A 170 7.76 9.66 -1.81
N ALA A 171 6.51 9.20 -1.98
CA ALA A 171 6.14 8.28 -3.05
C ALA A 171 4.73 8.54 -3.58
N THR A 172 4.46 8.01 -4.77
CA THR A 172 3.14 8.02 -5.42
C THR A 172 2.78 6.62 -5.90
N ASP A 173 1.52 6.24 -5.70
CA ASP A 173 0.94 4.99 -6.18
C ASP A 173 -0.49 5.19 -6.72
N MET A 174 -1.20 4.11 -6.99
CA MET A 174 -2.55 4.17 -7.53
C MET A 174 -3.61 3.50 -6.63
N GLU A 175 -3.29 3.09 -5.40
CA GLU A 175 -4.18 2.31 -4.53
C GLU A 175 -4.22 2.76 -3.08
N SER A 176 -3.09 3.16 -2.49
CA SER A 176 -2.95 3.28 -1.04
C SER A 176 -3.99 4.17 -0.39
N VAL A 177 -4.32 5.32 -0.99
CA VAL A 177 -5.32 6.22 -0.41
C VAL A 177 -6.72 5.63 -0.41
N ALA A 178 -7.10 4.87 -1.45
CA ALA A 178 -8.40 4.21 -1.49
C ALA A 178 -8.53 3.11 -0.43
N LEU A 179 -7.44 2.36 -0.22
CA LEU A 179 -7.36 1.36 0.85
C LEU A 179 -7.39 2.01 2.23
N ALA A 180 -6.65 3.13 2.42
CA ALA A 180 -6.66 3.90 3.66
C ALA A 180 -8.06 4.45 3.98
N GLN A 181 -8.75 5.03 2.99
CA GLN A 181 -10.11 5.54 3.14
C GLN A 181 -11.09 4.40 3.45
N THR A 182 -11.01 3.27 2.74
CA THR A 182 -11.87 2.11 2.98
C THR A 182 -11.64 1.54 4.38
N ALA A 183 -10.38 1.39 4.80
CA ALA A 183 -10.04 0.94 6.16
C ALA A 183 -10.57 1.91 7.22
N HIS A 184 -10.43 3.23 7.00
CA HIS A 184 -10.98 4.26 7.88
C HIS A 184 -12.50 4.14 8.05
N VAL A 185 -13.26 3.98 6.95
CA VAL A 185 -14.73 3.83 6.99
C VAL A 185 -15.14 2.58 7.77
N HIS A 186 -14.36 1.51 7.70
CA HIS A 186 -14.60 0.26 8.42
C HIS A 186 -13.95 0.21 9.81
N GLY A 187 -13.24 1.26 10.23
CA GLY A 187 -12.57 1.33 11.54
C GLY A 187 -11.43 0.33 11.71
N LEU A 188 -10.74 -0.04 10.62
CA LEU A 188 -9.62 -0.98 10.61
C LEU A 188 -8.27 -0.26 10.65
N PRO A 189 -7.25 -0.84 11.30
CA PRO A 189 -5.89 -0.34 11.23
C PRO A 189 -5.33 -0.52 9.81
N PHE A 190 -4.58 0.48 9.34
CA PHE A 190 -4.05 0.51 7.98
C PHE A 190 -2.58 0.94 7.94
N VAL A 191 -1.81 0.38 7.03
CA VAL A 191 -0.47 0.84 6.66
C VAL A 191 -0.21 0.53 5.19
N SER A 192 0.59 1.36 4.51
CA SER A 192 1.12 1.00 3.19
C SER A 192 2.63 0.76 3.25
N VAL A 193 3.12 -0.13 2.39
CA VAL A 193 4.55 -0.49 2.24
C VAL A 193 4.85 -0.55 0.75
N ARG A 194 5.64 0.39 0.24
CA ARG A 194 5.89 0.55 -1.20
C ARG A 194 7.38 0.50 -1.54
N GLY A 195 7.79 -0.47 -2.34
CA GLY A 195 9.11 -0.49 -2.96
C GLY A 195 9.22 0.57 -4.07
N ILE A 196 10.27 1.35 -4.06
CA ILE A 196 10.47 2.37 -5.11
C ILE A 196 11.03 1.71 -6.35
N SER A 197 10.21 1.68 -7.42
CA SER A 197 10.53 1.10 -8.73
C SER A 197 11.16 2.12 -9.68
N ASP A 198 10.79 3.38 -9.55
CA ASP A 198 11.16 4.46 -10.48
C ASP A 198 11.13 5.82 -9.77
N LEU A 199 11.62 6.86 -10.45
CA LEU A 199 11.54 8.25 -9.99
C LEU A 199 10.60 9.09 -10.86
N CYS A 200 9.56 8.46 -11.38
CA CYS A 200 8.58 9.02 -12.32
C CYS A 200 9.19 9.41 -13.67
N ALA A 201 10.29 8.76 -14.06
CA ALA A 201 10.93 8.94 -15.36
C ALA A 201 10.47 7.87 -16.37
N PRO A 202 10.51 8.17 -17.69
CA PRO A 202 10.07 7.23 -18.71
C PRO A 202 10.88 5.92 -18.71
N GLY A 203 10.19 4.77 -18.75
CA GLY A 203 10.78 3.44 -18.92
C GLY A 203 11.51 2.87 -17.70
N GLU A 204 11.49 3.57 -16.56
CA GLU A 204 12.13 3.07 -15.33
C GLU A 204 11.27 2.01 -14.63
N PHE A 205 9.96 2.13 -14.69
CA PHE A 205 9.03 1.24 -14.00
C PHE A 205 9.21 -0.23 -14.43
N GLU A 206 9.17 -0.48 -15.74
CA GLU A 206 9.27 -1.83 -16.29
C GLU A 206 10.63 -2.50 -15.99
N ALA A 207 11.66 -1.70 -15.75
CA ALA A 207 13.00 -2.20 -15.45
C ALA A 207 13.16 -2.70 -14.01
N HIS A 208 12.33 -2.23 -13.07
CA HIS A 208 12.57 -2.43 -11.64
C HIS A 208 11.35 -2.90 -10.85
N VAL A 209 10.21 -3.18 -11.52
CA VAL A 209 8.95 -3.55 -10.84
C VAL A 209 9.11 -4.82 -9.99
N ASP A 210 9.73 -5.85 -10.50
CA ASP A 210 9.92 -7.13 -9.79
C ASP A 210 10.78 -6.95 -8.54
N ASP A 211 11.94 -6.28 -8.68
CA ASP A 211 12.84 -6.00 -7.55
C ASP A 211 12.16 -5.11 -6.48
N ALA A 212 11.32 -4.16 -6.89
CA ALA A 212 10.59 -3.30 -5.97
C ALA A 212 9.51 -4.07 -5.23
N ALA A 213 8.82 -5.00 -5.90
CA ALA A 213 7.85 -5.90 -5.29
C ALA A 213 8.50 -6.81 -4.23
N ASP A 214 9.63 -7.43 -4.55
CA ASP A 214 10.40 -8.26 -3.61
C ASP A 214 10.80 -7.49 -2.34
N ARG A 215 11.29 -6.25 -2.51
CA ARG A 215 11.64 -5.38 -1.38
C ARG A 215 10.44 -5.02 -0.51
N SER A 216 9.29 -4.74 -1.13
CA SER A 216 8.04 -4.49 -0.41
C SER A 216 7.65 -5.70 0.44
N VAL A 217 7.67 -6.91 -0.12
CA VAL A 217 7.37 -8.16 0.60
C VAL A 217 8.31 -8.38 1.79
N ALA A 218 9.61 -8.15 1.61
CA ALA A 218 10.59 -8.30 2.71
C ALA A 218 10.26 -7.38 3.89
N VAL A 219 9.90 -6.11 3.61
CA VAL A 219 9.51 -5.14 4.63
C VAL A 219 8.17 -5.48 5.27
N VAL A 220 7.16 -5.88 4.49
CA VAL A 220 5.85 -6.32 5.03
C VAL A 220 6.03 -7.51 5.99
N ARG A 221 6.83 -8.51 5.62
CA ARG A 221 7.13 -9.66 6.49
C ARG A 221 7.80 -9.24 7.80
N ALA A 222 8.80 -8.37 7.73
CA ALA A 222 9.48 -7.85 8.92
C ALA A 222 8.52 -7.04 9.81
N LEU A 223 7.66 -6.20 9.21
CA LEU A 223 6.64 -5.43 9.91
C LEU A 223 5.65 -6.35 10.63
N LEU A 224 5.12 -7.36 9.95
CA LEU A 224 4.19 -8.31 10.57
C LEU A 224 4.85 -9.09 11.71
N ARG A 225 6.13 -9.50 11.59
CA ARG A 225 6.88 -10.12 12.70
C ARG A 225 7.06 -9.17 13.88
N GLY A 226 7.43 -7.91 13.62
CA GLY A 226 7.66 -6.88 14.64
C GLY A 226 6.42 -6.50 15.45
N LEU A 227 5.23 -6.70 14.88
CA LEU A 227 3.96 -6.41 15.58
C LEU A 227 3.60 -7.41 16.68
N GLY A 228 4.27 -8.56 16.78
CA GLY A 228 3.86 -9.61 17.69
C GLY A 228 2.44 -10.13 17.40
N ASP A 229 1.90 -10.95 18.28
CA ASP A 229 0.49 -11.35 18.19
C ASP A 229 -0.37 -10.21 18.75
N ARG A 230 -1.17 -9.59 17.89
CA ARG A 230 -2.20 -8.62 18.33
C ARG A 230 -3.28 -9.43 19.06
N ASN A 231 -3.38 -9.28 20.37
CA ASN A 231 -4.44 -9.81 21.21
C ASN A 231 -5.74 -9.01 21.02
#